data_2b4fd4706081d0af89e6d8b4784dbf3d
#
_entry.id   2b4fd4706081d0af89e6d8b4784dbf3d
#
_cell.length_a   1.000
_cell.length_b   1.000
_cell.length_c   1.000
_cell.angle_alpha   90.00
_cell.angle_beta   90.00
_cell.angle_gamma   90.00
#
_symmetry.space_group_name_H-M   'P 1'
#
loop_
_entity.id
_entity.type
_entity.pdbx_description
1 polymer ?
#
loop_
_entity_poly.entity_id
_entity_poly.type
_entity_poly.pdbx_seq_one_letter_code
_entity_poly.pdbx_strand_id
1 'polypeptide(L)'
;MRRRRSCFRILLLSILMMMAMAVPVSAKTKVDTPKYFRVQSQGDQSATIRWSPRTNVSGYMLYLYDTTTNKYKAVKKFSRTTYMHTLTRLTAGKTYKYRLKAYKKVKGKIVYSAGADVQFKAKTLSEDVKAIRRPRYTVKTKKKVTVTDKTTKKKVTLAKGTSLTVTSKNGKVVNGYLKNGHQISIKRSYLKYTGLDVSSKKDYSRNVKEDFVNLKLYSSNTNWLIWVSESTLKVNVYKGSQGKWKLQKSYPCCIGKWSTRTASGVKEILGYGAQKYGGPVIIFSSGEGTPEVPEGCAFHHLVDKNISKAVSNGCVRLQMDALMYIYKNCPKRTRVVIY
;
A
#
# COMPACT_ATOMS: atom_id res chain seq x y z
N MET A 1 3.37 95.73 27.06
CA MET A 1 2.91 94.33 27.38
C MET A 1 2.04 93.70 26.27
N ARG A 2 2.49 93.60 25.01
CA ARG A 2 1.63 93.10 23.93
C ARG A 2 2.39 92.26 22.85
N ARG A 3 3.51 91.64 23.14
CA ARG A 3 4.29 90.83 22.18
C ARG A 3 4.57 89.35 22.58
N ARG A 4 4.07 88.90 23.66
CA ARG A 4 4.32 87.50 24.08
C ARG A 4 3.17 86.44 23.82
N ARG A 5 2.02 86.90 23.28
CA ARG A 5 0.89 85.97 23.00
C ARG A 5 0.87 85.41 21.57
N SER A 6 1.65 85.92 20.68
CA SER A 6 1.66 85.49 19.27
C SER A 6 2.56 84.28 19.02
N CYS A 7 3.69 84.12 19.72
CA CYS A 7 4.60 82.99 19.53
C CYS A 7 4.07 81.65 20.07
N PHE A 8 3.20 81.71 21.12
CA PHE A 8 2.67 80.51 21.70
C PHE A 8 1.56 79.79 20.86
N ARG A 9 0.83 80.61 20.03
CA ARG A 9 -0.20 80.05 19.13
C ARG A 9 0.40 79.41 17.88
N ILE A 10 1.53 79.92 17.38
CA ILE A 10 2.21 79.34 16.23
C ILE A 10 2.92 78.05 16.60
N LEU A 11 3.47 77.92 17.82
CA LEU A 11 4.11 76.71 18.28
C LEU A 11 3.10 75.55 18.55
N LEU A 12 1.87 75.90 19.01
CA LEU A 12 0.82 74.91 19.21
C LEU A 12 0.22 74.37 17.88
N LEU A 13 0.12 75.21 16.83
CA LEU A 13 -0.32 74.78 15.50
C LEU A 13 0.72 73.90 14.79
N SER A 14 2.02 74.19 14.98
CA SER A 14 3.07 73.33 14.39
C SER A 14 3.19 71.94 15.05
N ILE A 15 2.91 71.81 16.34
CA ILE A 15 2.88 70.52 17.06
C ILE A 15 1.62 69.74 16.68
N LEU A 16 0.46 70.38 16.46
CA LEU A 16 -0.76 69.73 16.02
C LEU A 16 -0.68 69.25 14.55
N MET A 17 0.13 69.88 13.71
CA MET A 17 0.32 69.49 12.32
C MET A 17 1.34 68.40 12.12
N MET A 18 2.24 68.15 13.09
CA MET A 18 3.16 66.98 13.07
C MET A 18 2.56 65.68 13.60
N MET A 19 1.40 65.71 14.28
CA MET A 19 0.72 64.47 14.73
C MET A 19 -0.19 63.85 13.65
N ALA A 20 -0.35 64.42 12.48
CA ALA A 20 -1.30 63.95 11.46
C ALA A 20 -0.69 63.08 10.36
N MET A 21 0.61 62.73 10.43
CA MET A 21 1.22 61.82 9.44
C MET A 21 1.86 60.58 10.08
N ALA A 22 1.21 59.97 11.07
CA ALA A 22 1.44 58.59 11.37
C ALA A 22 0.71 57.77 10.28
N VAL A 23 1.31 57.60 9.11
CA VAL A 23 0.88 56.60 8.15
C VAL A 23 0.92 55.25 8.87
N PRO A 24 -0.22 54.58 9.07
CA PRO A 24 -0.17 53.28 9.72
C PRO A 24 0.69 52.37 8.85
N VAL A 25 1.88 52.06 9.33
CA VAL A 25 2.70 50.99 8.75
C VAL A 25 1.81 49.74 8.80
N SER A 26 1.16 49.46 7.67
CA SER A 26 0.34 48.25 7.53
C SER A 26 1.27 47.07 7.77
N ALA A 27 1.21 46.52 8.97
CA ALA A 27 1.99 45.32 9.30
C ALA A 27 1.75 44.28 8.24
N LYS A 28 2.75 43.96 7.42
CA LYS A 28 2.67 43.01 6.33
C LYS A 28 2.22 41.66 6.91
N THR A 29 1.02 41.22 6.60
CA THR A 29 0.46 39.98 7.12
C THR A 29 1.40 38.84 6.80
N LYS A 30 2.12 38.35 7.80
CA LYS A 30 3.03 37.22 7.66
C LYS A 30 2.21 35.91 7.70
N VAL A 31 2.40 35.04 6.73
CA VAL A 31 1.81 33.68 6.68
C VAL A 31 2.91 32.68 6.99
N ASP A 32 2.67 31.82 7.98
CA ASP A 32 3.66 30.83 8.41
C ASP A 32 3.87 29.72 7.37
N THR A 33 5.14 29.39 7.15
CA THR A 33 5.53 28.28 6.28
C THR A 33 5.05 26.94 6.85
N PRO A 34 4.54 26.01 6.02
CA PRO A 34 4.21 24.66 6.45
C PRO A 34 5.44 23.97 7.06
N LYS A 35 5.27 23.34 8.25
CA LYS A 35 6.35 22.57 8.89
C LYS A 35 6.24 21.08 8.54
N TYR A 36 7.38 20.37 8.64
CA TYR A 36 7.47 18.92 8.44
C TYR A 36 6.93 18.44 7.10
N PHE A 37 7.09 19.24 6.05
CA PHE A 37 6.75 18.82 4.69
C PHE A 37 7.76 17.74 4.23
N ARG A 38 7.28 16.51 4.08
CA ARG A 38 8.11 15.35 3.76
C ARG A 38 7.34 14.27 3.00
N VAL A 39 8.07 13.35 2.37
CA VAL A 39 7.50 12.07 1.91
C VAL A 39 7.29 11.17 3.14
N GLN A 40 6.07 10.74 3.35
CA GLN A 40 5.71 9.78 4.40
C GLN A 40 5.96 8.34 3.95
N SER A 41 5.52 8.00 2.73
CA SER A 41 5.67 6.69 2.12
C SER A 41 5.75 6.80 0.60
N GLN A 42 6.37 5.81 -0.05
CA GLN A 42 6.38 5.67 -1.50
C GLN A 42 5.83 4.31 -1.89
N GLY A 43 4.89 4.30 -2.82
CA GLY A 43 4.36 3.11 -3.46
C GLY A 43 4.81 3.01 -4.92
N ASP A 44 4.23 2.04 -5.65
CA ASP A 44 4.43 1.92 -7.09
C ASP A 44 3.92 3.19 -7.79
N GLN A 45 4.82 3.89 -8.48
CA GLN A 45 4.55 5.14 -9.19
C GLN A 45 3.74 6.16 -8.37
N SER A 46 3.92 6.16 -7.06
CA SER A 46 3.19 7.02 -6.13
C SER A 46 4.02 7.44 -4.92
N ALA A 47 3.66 8.57 -4.32
CA ALA A 47 4.26 9.03 -3.07
C ALA A 47 3.23 9.79 -2.23
N THR A 48 3.16 9.47 -0.96
CA THR A 48 2.33 10.21 -0.01
C THR A 48 3.19 11.29 0.66
N ILE A 49 2.83 12.54 0.42
CA ILE A 49 3.42 13.71 1.07
C ILE A 49 2.59 14.12 2.27
N ARG A 50 3.25 14.58 3.33
CA ARG A 50 2.62 15.00 4.59
C ARG A 50 3.27 16.28 5.12
N TRP A 51 2.46 17.11 5.82
CA TRP A 51 2.89 18.32 6.52
C TRP A 51 2.10 18.52 7.80
N SER A 52 2.57 19.40 8.68
CA SER A 52 1.78 19.81 9.85
C SER A 52 0.83 20.94 9.48
N PRO A 53 -0.48 20.81 9.79
CA PRO A 53 -1.46 21.86 9.59
C PRO A 53 -1.07 23.16 10.34
N ARG A 54 -1.52 24.29 9.80
CA ARG A 54 -1.42 25.60 10.42
C ARG A 54 -2.82 26.14 10.70
N THR A 55 -3.01 26.73 11.86
CA THR A 55 -4.33 27.24 12.29
C THR A 55 -4.72 28.55 11.62
N ASN A 56 -3.74 29.43 11.40
CA ASN A 56 -3.99 30.78 10.87
C ASN A 56 -3.77 30.89 9.35
N VAL A 57 -4.34 29.95 8.59
CA VAL A 57 -4.24 29.90 7.13
C VAL A 57 -5.61 29.59 6.50
N SER A 58 -5.80 30.00 5.24
CA SER A 58 -6.98 29.65 4.45
C SER A 58 -6.82 28.33 3.70
N GLY A 59 -5.58 27.86 3.52
CA GLY A 59 -5.27 26.59 2.85
C GLY A 59 -3.82 26.51 2.40
N TYR A 60 -3.56 25.56 1.50
CA TYR A 60 -2.21 25.30 0.96
C TYR A 60 -2.25 25.22 -0.55
N MET A 61 -1.12 25.60 -1.18
CA MET A 61 -0.89 25.44 -2.61
C MET A 61 0.38 24.61 -2.81
N LEU A 62 0.23 23.52 -3.56
CA LEU A 62 1.34 22.66 -3.96
C LEU A 62 1.83 23.07 -5.34
N TYR A 63 3.13 23.15 -5.48
CA TYR A 63 3.84 23.44 -6.72
C TYR A 63 4.75 22.29 -7.07
N LEU A 64 4.84 21.99 -8.36
CA LEU A 64 5.84 21.08 -8.93
C LEU A 64 6.93 21.91 -9.62
N TYR A 65 8.19 21.56 -9.38
CA TYR A 65 9.31 22.14 -10.11
C TYR A 65 9.38 21.56 -11.51
N ASP A 66 9.31 22.43 -12.50
CA ASP A 66 9.46 22.10 -13.90
C ASP A 66 10.93 22.29 -14.30
N THR A 67 11.61 21.20 -14.61
CA THR A 67 13.03 21.20 -14.99
C THR A 67 13.30 21.84 -16.35
N THR A 68 12.28 21.90 -17.23
CA THR A 68 12.41 22.51 -18.55
C THR A 68 12.42 24.05 -18.46
N THR A 69 11.54 24.59 -17.62
CA THR A 69 11.39 26.04 -17.45
C THR A 69 12.14 26.59 -16.24
N ASN A 70 12.75 25.72 -15.41
CA ASN A 70 13.38 26.05 -14.13
C ASN A 70 12.48 26.84 -13.16
N LYS A 71 11.16 26.61 -13.21
CA LYS A 71 10.15 27.32 -12.41
C LYS A 71 9.22 26.36 -11.70
N TYR A 72 8.63 26.83 -10.60
CA TYR A 72 7.58 26.12 -9.89
C TYR A 72 6.22 26.44 -10.52
N LYS A 73 5.49 25.41 -10.95
CA LYS A 73 4.11 25.48 -11.45
C LYS A 73 3.14 25.00 -10.37
N ALA A 74 2.06 25.74 -10.12
CA ALA A 74 1.00 25.34 -9.21
C ALA A 74 0.27 24.09 -9.76
N VAL A 75 0.16 23.04 -8.95
CA VAL A 75 -0.45 21.77 -9.38
C VAL A 75 -1.68 21.39 -8.56
N LYS A 76 -1.76 21.79 -7.28
CA LYS A 76 -2.91 21.44 -6.43
C LYS A 76 -3.12 22.42 -5.28
N LYS A 77 -4.40 22.76 -5.04
CA LYS A 77 -4.84 23.53 -3.89
C LYS A 77 -5.48 22.63 -2.86
N PHE A 78 -5.24 22.91 -1.57
CA PHE A 78 -5.77 22.14 -0.46
C PHE A 78 -6.48 23.04 0.54
N SER A 79 -7.44 22.49 1.27
CA SER A 79 -8.08 23.14 2.41
C SER A 79 -7.11 23.28 3.58
N ARG A 80 -7.45 24.10 4.56
CA ARG A 80 -6.65 24.30 5.79
C ARG A 80 -6.51 23.06 6.64
N THR A 81 -7.48 22.15 6.57
CA THR A 81 -7.53 20.90 7.35
C THR A 81 -6.75 19.75 6.70
N THR A 82 -6.37 19.90 5.42
CA THR A 82 -5.57 18.91 4.72
C THR A 82 -4.13 18.91 5.24
N TYR A 83 -3.61 17.75 5.59
CA TYR A 83 -2.25 17.56 6.09
C TYR A 83 -1.49 16.45 5.35
N MET A 84 -2.12 15.82 4.36
CA MET A 84 -1.56 14.69 3.61
C MET A 84 -2.18 14.65 2.19
N HIS A 85 -1.39 14.22 1.21
CA HIS A 85 -1.85 13.97 -0.15
C HIS A 85 -1.02 12.89 -0.83
N THR A 86 -1.66 12.02 -1.60
CA THR A 86 -0.97 11.00 -2.40
C THR A 86 -0.83 11.49 -3.85
N LEU A 87 0.41 11.62 -4.28
CA LEU A 87 0.81 11.85 -5.65
C LEU A 87 0.78 10.51 -6.40
N THR A 88 0.18 10.48 -7.58
CA THR A 88 0.03 9.26 -8.39
C THR A 88 0.53 9.49 -9.81
N ARG A 89 0.67 8.41 -10.59
CA ARG A 89 1.15 8.43 -11.99
C ARG A 89 2.54 9.05 -12.12
N LEU A 90 3.39 8.82 -11.14
CA LEU A 90 4.77 9.27 -11.18
C LEU A 90 5.57 8.39 -12.13
N THR A 91 6.44 8.99 -12.94
CA THR A 91 7.35 8.25 -13.80
C THR A 91 8.43 7.59 -12.95
N ALA A 92 8.55 6.28 -13.06
CA ALA A 92 9.56 5.49 -12.36
C ALA A 92 10.98 6.02 -12.60
N GLY A 93 11.77 6.13 -11.54
CA GLY A 93 13.15 6.60 -11.61
C GLY A 93 13.32 8.13 -11.77
N LYS A 94 12.26 8.87 -12.10
CA LYS A 94 12.30 10.33 -12.21
C LYS A 94 12.38 10.97 -10.83
N THR A 95 13.21 12.01 -10.70
CA THR A 95 13.28 12.84 -9.50
C THR A 95 12.22 13.95 -9.58
N TYR A 96 11.45 14.10 -8.51
CA TYR A 96 10.42 15.13 -8.35
C TYR A 96 10.81 16.06 -7.22
N LYS A 97 10.64 17.37 -7.45
CA LYS A 97 10.80 18.41 -6.43
C LYS A 97 9.49 19.18 -6.29
N TYR A 98 8.90 19.14 -5.10
CA TYR A 98 7.66 19.81 -4.79
C TYR A 98 7.91 20.90 -3.75
N ARG A 99 7.12 21.99 -3.86
CA ARG A 99 7.07 23.10 -2.90
C ARG A 99 5.66 23.26 -2.38
N LEU A 100 5.50 23.34 -1.08
CA LEU A 100 4.22 23.62 -0.42
C LEU A 100 4.26 25.01 0.20
N LYS A 101 3.28 25.86 -0.14
CA LYS A 101 3.07 27.17 0.48
C LYS A 101 1.72 27.19 1.18
N ALA A 102 1.66 27.73 2.40
CA ALA A 102 0.40 28.11 3.01
C ALA A 102 -0.06 29.45 2.40
N TYR A 103 -1.36 29.68 2.39
CA TYR A 103 -1.90 30.96 1.99
C TYR A 103 -3.02 31.44 2.93
N LYS A 104 -3.17 32.77 3.01
CA LYS A 104 -4.26 33.43 3.73
C LYS A 104 -4.95 34.45 2.82
N LYS A 105 -6.29 34.51 2.89
CA LYS A 105 -7.05 35.57 2.25
C LYS A 105 -7.15 36.77 3.21
N VAL A 106 -6.68 37.92 2.80
CA VAL A 106 -6.70 39.16 3.58
C VAL A 106 -7.27 40.28 2.71
N LYS A 107 -8.38 40.84 3.08
CA LYS A 107 -9.08 41.91 2.33
C LYS A 107 -9.17 41.58 0.81
N GLY A 108 -9.64 40.37 0.48
CA GLY A 108 -9.80 39.89 -0.90
C GLY A 108 -8.51 39.42 -1.60
N LYS A 109 -7.32 39.76 -1.11
CA LYS A 109 -6.03 39.40 -1.70
C LYS A 109 -5.48 38.12 -1.06
N ILE A 110 -4.73 37.31 -1.85
CA ILE A 110 -4.08 36.10 -1.37
C ILE A 110 -2.62 36.43 -1.03
N VAL A 111 -2.23 36.16 0.24
CA VAL A 111 -0.86 36.26 0.72
C VAL A 111 -0.32 34.84 0.93
N TYR A 112 0.85 34.55 0.40
CA TYR A 112 1.51 33.25 0.51
C TYR A 112 2.66 33.30 1.52
N SER A 113 2.88 32.16 2.17
CA SER A 113 4.09 31.93 2.98
C SER A 113 5.33 31.74 2.08
N ALA A 114 6.51 31.71 2.69
CA ALA A 114 7.66 31.04 2.11
C ALA A 114 7.32 29.56 1.81
N GLY A 115 8.05 28.94 0.88
CA GLY A 115 7.84 27.54 0.49
C GLY A 115 8.60 26.58 1.39
N ALA A 116 7.99 25.45 1.71
CA ALA A 116 8.67 24.26 2.21
C ALA A 116 8.88 23.28 1.03
N ASP A 117 10.09 22.76 0.88
CA ASP A 117 10.46 21.92 -0.26
C ASP A 117 10.62 20.46 0.17
N VAL A 118 10.32 19.54 -0.76
CA VAL A 118 10.62 18.12 -0.66
C VAL A 118 11.08 17.62 -2.02
N GLN A 119 12.09 16.74 -2.02
CA GLN A 119 12.58 16.08 -3.22
C GLN A 119 12.66 14.57 -3.00
N PHE A 120 12.31 13.79 -4.01
CA PHE A 120 12.41 12.34 -3.98
C PHE A 120 12.47 11.76 -5.39
N LYS A 121 13.05 10.55 -5.52
CA LYS A 121 13.03 9.75 -6.74
C LYS A 121 11.85 8.79 -6.69
N ALA A 122 10.99 8.80 -7.71
CA ALA A 122 9.82 7.92 -7.76
C ALA A 122 10.24 6.44 -7.90
N LYS A 123 9.59 5.58 -7.13
CA LYS A 123 9.80 4.13 -7.13
C LYS A 123 8.82 3.43 -8.07
N THR A 124 9.17 2.22 -8.49
CA THR A 124 8.29 1.28 -9.19
C THR A 124 8.57 -0.14 -8.70
N LEU A 125 7.61 -1.03 -8.90
CA LEU A 125 7.78 -2.45 -8.65
C LEU A 125 8.85 -3.03 -9.61
N SER A 126 9.80 -3.79 -9.08
CA SER A 126 10.69 -4.61 -9.89
C SER A 126 9.89 -5.71 -10.62
N GLU A 127 10.47 -6.30 -11.66
CA GLU A 127 9.83 -7.41 -12.39
C GLU A 127 9.58 -8.61 -11.45
N ASP A 128 10.49 -8.86 -10.50
CA ASP A 128 10.31 -9.92 -9.50
C ASP A 128 9.07 -9.67 -8.61
N VAL A 129 8.87 -8.41 -8.17
CA VAL A 129 7.67 -8.06 -7.39
C VAL A 129 6.40 -8.11 -8.22
N LYS A 130 6.46 -7.71 -9.49
CA LYS A 130 5.33 -7.84 -10.44
C LYS A 130 4.99 -9.30 -10.72
N ALA A 131 5.98 -10.18 -10.74
CA ALA A 131 5.81 -11.61 -10.94
C ALA A 131 5.14 -12.32 -9.75
N ILE A 132 5.11 -11.71 -8.55
CA ILE A 132 4.40 -12.26 -7.39
C ILE A 132 2.91 -12.34 -7.72
N ARG A 133 2.37 -13.54 -7.67
CA ARG A 133 0.96 -13.83 -7.96
C ARG A 133 0.41 -14.94 -7.06
N ARG A 134 -0.88 -15.01 -6.96
CA ARG A 134 -1.54 -16.17 -6.36
C ARG A 134 -1.30 -17.42 -7.23
N PRO A 135 -1.18 -18.62 -6.63
CA PRO A 135 -1.05 -19.84 -7.39
C PRO A 135 -2.29 -20.06 -8.28
N ARG A 136 -2.03 -20.56 -9.49
CA ARG A 136 -3.07 -20.99 -10.42
C ARG A 136 -3.49 -22.44 -10.09
N TYR A 137 -4.66 -22.82 -10.56
CA TYR A 137 -5.08 -24.22 -10.48
C TYR A 137 -4.30 -25.03 -11.52
N THR A 138 -3.74 -26.16 -11.12
CA THR A 138 -3.20 -27.16 -12.04
C THR A 138 -4.32 -28.07 -12.52
N VAL A 139 -4.35 -28.33 -13.81
CA VAL A 139 -5.41 -29.13 -14.44
C VAL A 139 -4.84 -30.05 -15.52
N LYS A 140 -5.58 -31.11 -15.85
CA LYS A 140 -5.34 -31.97 -17.02
C LYS A 140 -6.57 -31.94 -17.93
N THR A 141 -6.33 -31.97 -19.25
CA THR A 141 -7.43 -32.12 -20.23
C THR A 141 -8.07 -33.49 -20.11
N LYS A 142 -9.41 -33.56 -20.12
CA LYS A 142 -10.18 -34.81 -20.08
C LYS A 142 -10.26 -35.50 -21.43
N LYS A 143 -10.08 -34.75 -22.52
CA LYS A 143 -10.14 -35.23 -23.91
C LYS A 143 -9.22 -34.39 -24.81
N LYS A 144 -9.01 -34.81 -26.04
CA LYS A 144 -8.37 -34.01 -27.10
C LYS A 144 -9.21 -32.75 -27.35
N VAL A 145 -8.57 -31.58 -27.41
CA VAL A 145 -9.25 -30.29 -27.62
C VAL A 145 -8.37 -29.32 -28.37
N THR A 146 -8.95 -28.65 -29.37
CA THR A 146 -8.26 -27.55 -30.08
C THR A 146 -8.70 -26.21 -29.49
N VAL A 147 -7.75 -25.38 -29.15
CA VAL A 147 -7.91 -24.04 -28.58
C VAL A 147 -7.12 -23.02 -29.39
N THR A 148 -7.46 -21.74 -29.28
CA THR A 148 -6.66 -20.68 -29.85
C THR A 148 -5.66 -20.16 -28.84
N ASP A 149 -4.38 -20.18 -29.20
CA ASP A 149 -3.33 -19.49 -28.48
C ASP A 149 -3.50 -17.98 -28.65
N LYS A 150 -3.75 -17.27 -27.55
CA LYS A 150 -4.00 -15.82 -27.58
C LYS A 150 -2.74 -15.02 -27.88
N THR A 151 -1.57 -15.58 -27.65
CA THR A 151 -0.27 -14.93 -27.87
C THR A 151 0.10 -14.98 -29.35
N THR A 152 0.02 -16.17 -29.96
CA THR A 152 0.42 -16.39 -31.37
C THR A 152 -0.73 -16.30 -32.35
N LYS A 153 -2.00 -16.26 -31.88
CA LYS A 153 -3.25 -16.33 -32.66
C LYS A 153 -3.44 -17.66 -33.42
N LYS A 154 -2.56 -18.64 -33.23
CA LYS A 154 -2.62 -19.95 -33.90
C LYS A 154 -3.49 -20.93 -33.11
N LYS A 155 -4.09 -21.89 -33.83
CA LYS A 155 -4.77 -23.03 -33.18
C LYS A 155 -3.72 -24.01 -32.63
N VAL A 156 -3.96 -24.50 -31.40
CA VAL A 156 -3.14 -25.50 -30.72
C VAL A 156 -4.03 -26.64 -30.30
N THR A 157 -3.63 -27.87 -30.65
CA THR A 157 -4.33 -29.08 -30.24
C THR A 157 -3.68 -29.68 -29.01
N LEU A 158 -4.46 -29.82 -27.95
CA LEU A 158 -4.06 -30.40 -26.68
C LEU A 158 -4.58 -31.84 -26.62
N ALA A 159 -3.71 -32.82 -26.44
CA ALA A 159 -4.11 -34.21 -26.25
C ALA A 159 -4.82 -34.40 -24.89
N LYS A 160 -5.56 -35.51 -24.72
CA LYS A 160 -6.07 -35.96 -23.41
C LYS A 160 -4.88 -36.06 -22.42
N GLY A 161 -5.07 -35.60 -21.19
CA GLY A 161 -4.05 -35.63 -20.14
C GLY A 161 -3.04 -34.49 -20.20
N THR A 162 -3.11 -33.57 -21.19
CA THR A 162 -2.22 -32.39 -21.24
C THR A 162 -2.35 -31.55 -19.98
N SER A 163 -1.22 -31.32 -19.30
CA SER A 163 -1.14 -30.50 -18.08
C SER A 163 -1.02 -29.02 -18.45
N LEU A 164 -1.82 -28.18 -17.83
CA LEU A 164 -1.78 -26.72 -17.91
C LEU A 164 -2.23 -26.08 -16.59
N THR A 165 -2.13 -24.76 -16.48
CA THR A 165 -2.66 -24.04 -15.34
C THR A 165 -3.81 -23.12 -15.75
N VAL A 166 -4.78 -22.89 -14.83
CA VAL A 166 -5.90 -21.99 -15.07
C VAL A 166 -6.10 -21.02 -13.90
N THR A 167 -6.67 -19.85 -14.16
CA THR A 167 -6.84 -18.79 -13.15
C THR A 167 -8.05 -18.99 -12.25
N SER A 168 -9.04 -19.78 -12.69
CA SER A 168 -10.32 -19.95 -11.98
C SER A 168 -10.81 -21.37 -12.04
N LYS A 169 -11.58 -21.79 -11.03
CA LYS A 169 -12.41 -23.01 -11.06
C LYS A 169 -13.87 -22.72 -11.40
N ASN A 170 -14.25 -21.45 -11.56
CA ASN A 170 -15.60 -20.97 -11.81
C ASN A 170 -15.76 -20.49 -13.27
N GLY A 171 -17.00 -20.47 -13.75
CA GLY A 171 -17.32 -20.03 -15.11
C GLY A 171 -17.34 -21.18 -16.14
N LYS A 172 -18.04 -20.98 -17.27
CA LYS A 172 -18.12 -21.95 -18.37
C LYS A 172 -16.79 -22.08 -19.12
N VAL A 173 -16.06 -20.97 -19.28
CA VAL A 173 -14.75 -20.85 -19.94
C VAL A 173 -13.78 -20.22 -18.95
N VAL A 174 -12.55 -20.72 -18.92
CA VAL A 174 -11.48 -20.23 -18.03
C VAL A 174 -10.24 -19.85 -18.84
N ASN A 175 -9.49 -18.86 -18.35
CA ASN A 175 -8.17 -18.53 -18.90
C ASN A 175 -7.16 -19.56 -18.44
N GLY A 176 -6.48 -20.19 -19.39
CA GLY A 176 -5.43 -21.17 -19.18
C GLY A 176 -4.07 -20.68 -19.65
N TYR A 177 -3.02 -21.32 -19.16
CA TYR A 177 -1.63 -21.08 -19.52
C TYR A 177 -0.95 -22.41 -19.84
N LEU A 178 -0.39 -22.48 -21.05
CA LEU A 178 0.45 -23.58 -21.49
C LEU A 178 1.79 -23.59 -20.76
N LYS A 179 2.58 -24.65 -20.87
CA LYS A 179 3.92 -24.76 -20.25
C LYS A 179 4.90 -23.65 -20.72
N ASN A 180 4.77 -23.20 -21.96
CA ASN A 180 5.54 -22.09 -22.52
C ASN A 180 5.05 -20.69 -22.08
N GLY A 181 4.06 -20.61 -21.19
CA GLY A 181 3.48 -19.35 -20.70
C GLY A 181 2.39 -18.74 -21.59
N HIS A 182 2.15 -19.29 -22.79
CA HIS A 182 1.14 -18.77 -23.69
C HIS A 182 -0.27 -18.91 -23.13
N GLN A 183 -1.08 -17.88 -23.33
CA GLN A 183 -2.43 -17.83 -22.81
C GLN A 183 -3.45 -18.41 -23.77
N ILE A 184 -4.38 -19.19 -23.25
CA ILE A 184 -5.52 -19.78 -23.98
C ILE A 184 -6.83 -19.52 -23.25
N SER A 185 -7.95 -19.70 -23.96
CA SER A 185 -9.27 -19.88 -23.32
C SER A 185 -9.73 -21.30 -23.56
N ILE A 186 -10.24 -21.96 -22.49
CA ILE A 186 -10.67 -23.36 -22.57
C ILE A 186 -11.96 -23.58 -21.77
N LYS A 187 -12.86 -24.44 -22.29
CA LYS A 187 -14.08 -24.81 -21.57
C LYS A 187 -13.73 -25.56 -20.30
N ARG A 188 -14.26 -25.12 -19.14
CA ARG A 188 -14.03 -25.74 -17.83
C ARG A 188 -14.40 -27.23 -17.81
N SER A 189 -15.47 -27.61 -18.50
CA SER A 189 -15.92 -29.01 -18.58
C SER A 189 -14.88 -29.96 -19.15
N TYR A 190 -13.90 -29.47 -19.94
CA TYR A 190 -12.81 -30.26 -20.52
C TYR A 190 -11.64 -30.48 -19.55
N LEU A 191 -11.72 -29.97 -18.32
CA LEU A 191 -10.61 -29.95 -17.38
C LEU A 191 -10.89 -30.81 -16.13
N LYS A 192 -9.88 -31.57 -15.69
CA LYS A 192 -9.79 -32.22 -14.39
C LYS A 192 -8.81 -31.42 -13.53
N TYR A 193 -9.28 -30.87 -12.42
CA TYR A 193 -8.44 -30.14 -11.46
C TYR A 193 -7.60 -31.12 -10.67
N THR A 194 -6.32 -30.83 -10.47
CA THR A 194 -5.36 -31.72 -9.82
C THR A 194 -4.61 -31.06 -8.65
N GLY A 195 -4.60 -29.74 -8.54
CA GLY A 195 -3.88 -29.05 -7.47
C GLY A 195 -3.72 -27.55 -7.70
N LEU A 196 -2.68 -27.00 -7.11
CA LEU A 196 -2.21 -25.62 -7.27
C LEU A 196 -0.75 -25.60 -7.73
N ASP A 197 -0.35 -24.59 -8.51
CA ASP A 197 1.03 -24.40 -8.98
C ASP A 197 1.89 -23.71 -7.90
N VAL A 198 2.07 -24.38 -6.77
CA VAL A 198 2.90 -23.92 -5.65
C VAL A 198 4.28 -24.58 -5.67
N SER A 199 5.27 -23.92 -5.10
CA SER A 199 6.61 -24.49 -4.98
C SER A 199 7.28 -24.06 -3.67
N SER A 200 7.57 -25.02 -2.81
CA SER A 200 8.34 -24.78 -1.59
C SER A 200 9.85 -24.62 -1.83
N LYS A 201 10.33 -25.01 -3.03
CA LYS A 201 11.74 -24.90 -3.44
C LYS A 201 12.11 -23.49 -3.89
N LYS A 202 11.13 -22.63 -4.22
CA LYS A 202 11.33 -21.25 -4.63
C LYS A 202 10.93 -20.33 -3.48
N ASP A 203 11.75 -19.35 -3.19
CA ASP A 203 11.43 -18.27 -2.27
C ASP A 203 11.91 -16.94 -2.86
N TYR A 204 11.28 -15.86 -2.45
CA TYR A 204 11.70 -14.52 -2.84
C TYR A 204 12.83 -14.03 -1.93
N SER A 205 13.74 -13.22 -2.49
CA SER A 205 14.76 -12.57 -1.68
C SER A 205 14.14 -11.62 -0.64
N ARG A 206 14.90 -11.30 0.40
CA ARG A 206 14.45 -10.32 1.42
C ARG A 206 13.99 -9.01 0.80
N ASN A 207 14.74 -8.48 -0.16
CA ASN A 207 14.40 -7.21 -0.81
C ASN A 207 13.07 -7.29 -1.57
N VAL A 208 12.85 -8.35 -2.33
CA VAL A 208 11.59 -8.59 -3.06
C VAL A 208 10.41 -8.70 -2.09
N LYS A 209 10.59 -9.39 -0.96
CA LYS A 209 9.58 -9.52 0.09
C LYS A 209 9.25 -8.18 0.76
N GLU A 210 10.26 -7.39 1.09
CA GLU A 210 10.08 -6.05 1.67
C GLU A 210 9.46 -5.09 0.65
N ASP A 211 9.91 -5.09 -0.60
CA ASP A 211 9.36 -4.25 -1.66
C ASP A 211 7.90 -4.60 -1.97
N PHE A 212 7.53 -5.88 -1.96
CA PHE A 212 6.14 -6.30 -2.16
C PHE A 212 5.19 -5.63 -1.17
N VAL A 213 5.49 -5.65 0.11
CA VAL A 213 4.61 -5.07 1.14
C VAL A 213 4.72 -3.55 1.22
N ASN A 214 5.91 -2.99 0.97
CA ASN A 214 6.16 -1.56 1.07
C ASN A 214 5.65 -0.78 -0.13
N LEU A 215 5.91 -1.24 -1.36
CA LEU A 215 5.50 -0.53 -2.57
C LEU A 215 4.02 -0.73 -2.91
N LYS A 216 3.40 -1.81 -2.43
CA LYS A 216 1.93 -1.98 -2.44
C LYS A 216 1.24 -1.24 -1.29
N LEU A 217 2.00 -0.56 -0.43
CA LEU A 217 1.51 0.26 0.68
C LEU A 217 0.57 -0.47 1.63
N TYR A 218 0.81 -1.76 1.88
CA TYR A 218 0.05 -2.47 2.90
C TYR A 218 0.22 -1.81 4.25
N SER A 219 -0.90 -1.56 4.95
CA SER A 219 -0.93 -0.98 6.29
C SER A 219 -1.37 -2.02 7.32
N SER A 220 -1.04 -1.81 8.57
CA SER A 220 -1.54 -2.56 9.72
C SER A 220 -1.95 -1.61 10.84
N ASN A 221 -2.89 -2.02 11.67
CA ASN A 221 -3.29 -1.28 12.86
C ASN A 221 -2.33 -1.47 14.03
N THR A 222 -1.32 -2.33 13.85
CA THR A 222 -0.23 -2.58 14.80
C THR A 222 1.12 -2.32 14.11
N ASN A 223 2.22 -2.42 14.85
CA ASN A 223 3.57 -2.36 14.27
C ASN A 223 4.04 -3.70 13.65
N TRP A 224 3.09 -4.62 13.40
CA TRP A 224 3.32 -5.91 12.77
C TRP A 224 2.46 -6.08 11.51
N LEU A 225 2.98 -6.80 10.53
CA LEU A 225 2.30 -7.21 9.30
C LEU A 225 2.68 -8.66 8.97
N ILE A 226 1.71 -9.44 8.53
CA ILE A 226 1.95 -10.81 8.07
C ILE A 226 1.59 -10.89 6.59
N TRP A 227 2.46 -11.51 5.78
CA TRP A 227 2.16 -11.89 4.40
C TRP A 227 2.29 -13.39 4.23
N VAL A 228 1.19 -14.05 3.91
CA VAL A 228 1.16 -15.45 3.47
C VAL A 228 1.35 -15.48 1.96
N SER A 229 2.54 -15.88 1.51
CA SER A 229 2.84 -16.12 0.11
C SER A 229 2.37 -17.53 -0.26
N GLU A 230 1.19 -17.61 -0.88
CA GLU A 230 0.61 -18.90 -1.26
C GLU A 230 1.47 -19.63 -2.29
N SER A 231 2.08 -18.92 -3.25
CA SER A 231 2.87 -19.51 -4.34
C SER A 231 4.18 -20.14 -3.88
N THR A 232 4.78 -19.62 -2.81
CA THR A 232 6.05 -20.11 -2.24
C THR A 232 5.86 -20.86 -0.92
N LEU A 233 4.61 -20.97 -0.44
CA LEU A 233 4.27 -21.65 0.82
C LEU A 233 5.05 -21.10 2.02
N LYS A 234 5.07 -19.78 2.13
CA LYS A 234 5.77 -19.04 3.19
C LYS A 234 4.85 -18.07 3.93
N VAL A 235 5.00 -18.05 5.25
CA VAL A 235 4.49 -16.95 6.10
C VAL A 235 5.64 -16.01 6.41
N ASN A 236 5.53 -14.77 5.99
CA ASN A 236 6.52 -13.73 6.19
C ASN A 236 6.00 -12.74 7.24
N VAL A 237 6.75 -12.51 8.30
CA VAL A 237 6.38 -11.63 9.41
C VAL A 237 7.26 -10.39 9.40
N TYR A 238 6.62 -9.22 9.42
CA TYR A 238 7.29 -7.93 9.34
C TYR A 238 7.01 -7.08 10.57
N LYS A 239 7.97 -6.22 10.92
CA LYS A 239 7.83 -5.17 11.93
C LYS A 239 8.05 -3.81 11.29
N GLY A 240 7.29 -2.78 11.70
CA GLY A 240 7.43 -1.43 11.15
C GLY A 240 6.11 -0.70 10.97
N SER A 241 5.95 -0.04 9.82
CA SER A 241 4.76 0.70 9.43
C SER A 241 4.62 0.74 7.91
N GLN A 242 3.49 1.22 7.40
CA GLN A 242 3.23 1.35 5.97
C GLN A 242 4.40 2.02 5.22
N GLY A 243 4.91 1.35 4.18
CA GLY A 243 6.04 1.79 3.37
C GLY A 243 7.42 1.65 4.04
N LYS A 244 7.48 1.09 5.25
CA LYS A 244 8.72 0.90 6.05
C LYS A 244 8.76 -0.45 6.76
N TRP A 245 8.07 -1.45 6.23
CA TRP A 245 8.07 -2.80 6.76
C TRP A 245 9.44 -3.46 6.58
N LYS A 246 9.93 -4.11 7.67
CA LYS A 246 11.17 -4.88 7.68
C LYS A 246 10.89 -6.32 8.03
N LEU A 247 11.32 -7.24 7.17
CA LEU A 247 11.15 -8.67 7.36
C LEU A 247 11.90 -9.14 8.60
N GLN A 248 11.17 -9.75 9.54
CA GLN A 248 11.72 -10.34 10.76
C GLN A 248 11.98 -11.83 10.59
N LYS A 249 10.96 -12.56 10.15
CA LYS A 249 11.00 -14.02 9.99
C LYS A 249 10.24 -14.46 8.74
N SER A 250 10.64 -15.59 8.20
CA SER A 250 9.97 -16.27 7.09
C SER A 250 9.93 -17.76 7.39
N TYR A 251 8.74 -18.31 7.48
CA TYR A 251 8.50 -19.70 7.89
C TYR A 251 7.80 -20.48 6.78
N PRO A 252 8.12 -21.78 6.59
CA PRO A 252 7.32 -22.63 5.73
C PRO A 252 5.90 -22.82 6.30
N CYS A 253 4.92 -23.00 5.42
CA CYS A 253 3.54 -23.24 5.83
C CYS A 253 2.82 -24.19 4.89
N CYS A 254 1.71 -24.78 5.37
CA CYS A 254 0.71 -25.39 4.51
C CYS A 254 -0.45 -24.42 4.31
N ILE A 255 -1.05 -24.46 3.12
CA ILE A 255 -2.22 -23.65 2.76
C ILE A 255 -3.36 -24.55 2.31
N GLY A 256 -4.54 -23.97 2.07
CA GLY A 256 -5.71 -24.67 1.55
C GLY A 256 -5.45 -25.38 0.22
N LYS A 257 -5.97 -26.60 0.07
CA LYS A 257 -5.94 -27.34 -1.20
C LYS A 257 -6.77 -26.62 -2.27
N TRP A 258 -6.64 -27.06 -3.52
CA TRP A 258 -7.32 -26.40 -4.65
C TRP A 258 -8.86 -26.32 -4.51
N SER A 259 -9.49 -27.29 -3.81
CA SER A 259 -10.94 -27.32 -3.58
C SER A 259 -11.39 -26.41 -2.43
N THR A 260 -10.54 -26.18 -1.44
CA THR A 260 -10.79 -25.37 -0.22
C THR A 260 -9.63 -24.40 0.01
N ARG A 261 -9.46 -23.43 -0.91
CA ARG A 261 -8.34 -22.49 -0.85
C ARG A 261 -8.42 -21.61 0.38
N THR A 262 -7.25 -21.25 0.91
CA THR A 262 -7.15 -20.18 1.92
C THR A 262 -7.79 -18.88 1.38
N ALA A 263 -8.67 -18.28 2.18
CA ALA A 263 -9.38 -17.06 1.83
C ALA A 263 -8.38 -15.91 1.58
N SER A 264 -8.37 -15.41 0.34
CA SER A 264 -7.41 -14.39 -0.08
C SER A 264 -7.80 -12.97 0.31
N GLY A 265 -6.85 -12.07 0.13
CA GLY A 265 -7.05 -10.63 0.32
C GLY A 265 -6.38 -10.11 1.58
N VAL A 266 -6.81 -8.95 2.00
CA VAL A 266 -6.28 -8.28 3.18
C VAL A 266 -7.21 -8.55 4.35
N LYS A 267 -6.73 -9.29 5.32
CA LYS A 267 -7.42 -9.72 6.54
C LYS A 267 -6.73 -9.10 7.77
N GLU A 268 -7.20 -9.44 8.96
CA GLU A 268 -6.51 -9.07 10.21
C GLU A 268 -6.70 -10.17 11.27
N ILE A 269 -5.80 -10.24 12.24
CA ILE A 269 -5.97 -11.10 13.41
C ILE A 269 -7.21 -10.61 14.18
N LEU A 270 -8.24 -11.45 14.23
CA LEU A 270 -9.51 -11.17 14.91
C LEU A 270 -9.46 -11.56 16.38
N GLY A 271 -8.72 -12.61 16.70
CA GLY A 271 -8.63 -13.15 18.05
C GLY A 271 -7.89 -14.48 18.09
N TYR A 272 -8.00 -15.10 19.25
CA TYR A 272 -7.37 -16.39 19.54
C TYR A 272 -8.47 -17.37 19.95
N GLY A 273 -8.48 -18.51 19.32
CA GLY A 273 -9.38 -19.63 19.69
C GLY A 273 -8.81 -20.49 20.80
N ALA A 274 -9.62 -21.44 21.26
CA ALA A 274 -9.17 -22.47 22.18
C ALA A 274 -7.97 -23.24 21.63
N GLN A 275 -7.12 -23.77 22.52
CA GLN A 275 -6.00 -24.62 22.11
C GLN A 275 -6.52 -25.82 21.35
N LYS A 276 -6.10 -25.98 20.11
CA LYS A 276 -6.47 -27.10 19.21
C LYS A 276 -5.22 -27.51 18.44
N TYR A 277 -5.14 -28.75 18.05
CA TYR A 277 -3.99 -29.29 17.31
C TYR A 277 -2.65 -29.12 18.06
N GLY A 278 -2.68 -29.17 19.40
CA GLY A 278 -1.49 -29.11 20.26
C GLY A 278 -0.90 -27.66 20.41
N GLY A 279 -1.61 -26.61 19.99
CA GLY A 279 -1.15 -25.24 20.13
C GLY A 279 -2.27 -24.20 19.97
N PRO A 280 -1.94 -22.88 20.07
CA PRO A 280 -2.91 -21.82 19.92
C PRO A 280 -3.51 -21.79 18.51
N VAL A 281 -4.74 -21.32 18.39
CA VAL A 281 -5.40 -21.01 17.13
C VAL A 281 -5.48 -19.49 16.99
N ILE A 282 -4.94 -18.90 15.91
CA ILE A 282 -4.93 -17.46 15.65
C ILE A 282 -5.87 -17.18 14.49
N ILE A 283 -7.06 -16.67 14.78
CA ILE A 283 -8.14 -16.47 13.81
C ILE A 283 -7.88 -15.16 13.04
N PHE A 284 -7.87 -15.20 11.69
CA PHE A 284 -7.63 -14.03 10.85
C PHE A 284 -8.68 -13.76 9.76
N SER A 285 -9.71 -14.57 9.67
CA SER A 285 -10.84 -14.35 8.75
C SER A 285 -12.12 -14.86 9.37
N SER A 286 -13.18 -14.06 9.31
CA SER A 286 -14.53 -14.45 9.70
C SER A 286 -15.39 -14.76 8.46
N GLY A 287 -16.38 -15.63 8.59
CA GLY A 287 -17.52 -15.74 7.68
C GLY A 287 -17.39 -16.69 6.49
N GLU A 288 -16.20 -17.20 6.16
CA GLU A 288 -16.04 -18.30 5.22
C GLU A 288 -15.34 -19.45 5.94
N GLY A 289 -15.96 -19.93 7.04
CA GLY A 289 -15.44 -21.00 7.86
C GLY A 289 -15.31 -22.30 7.08
N THR A 290 -14.30 -23.05 7.44
CA THR A 290 -14.23 -24.46 7.06
C THR A 290 -14.94 -25.28 8.13
N PRO A 291 -15.37 -26.52 7.85
CA PRO A 291 -15.93 -27.40 8.89
C PRO A 291 -15.03 -27.56 10.12
N GLU A 292 -13.71 -27.34 9.97
CA GLU A 292 -12.72 -27.45 11.03
C GLU A 292 -12.51 -26.17 11.83
N VAL A 293 -12.78 -25.00 11.21
CA VAL A 293 -12.73 -23.68 11.83
C VAL A 293 -13.96 -22.90 11.38
N PRO A 294 -15.11 -23.11 12.04
CA PRO A 294 -16.38 -22.47 11.68
C PRO A 294 -16.29 -20.93 11.71
N GLU A 295 -15.42 -20.38 12.57
CA GLU A 295 -15.19 -18.95 12.71
C GLU A 295 -14.42 -18.34 11.53
N GLY A 296 -13.84 -19.16 10.62
CA GLY A 296 -13.09 -18.70 9.45
C GLY A 296 -11.73 -19.36 9.27
N CYS A 297 -10.80 -18.67 8.62
CA CYS A 297 -9.43 -19.14 8.45
C CYS A 297 -8.54 -18.73 9.62
N ALA A 298 -7.65 -19.64 10.03
CA ALA A 298 -6.73 -19.43 11.15
C ALA A 298 -5.31 -19.91 10.83
N PHE A 299 -4.33 -19.39 11.59
CA PHE A 299 -3.05 -20.05 11.79
C PHE A 299 -3.21 -21.05 12.93
N HIS A 300 -2.75 -22.27 12.73
CA HIS A 300 -2.72 -23.29 13.78
C HIS A 300 -1.56 -24.27 13.57
N HIS A 301 -1.26 -25.08 14.59
CA HIS A 301 -0.18 -26.05 14.52
C HIS A 301 -0.44 -27.11 13.44
N LEU A 302 0.64 -27.53 12.80
CA LEU A 302 0.65 -28.69 11.89
C LEU A 302 0.92 -29.96 12.71
N VAL A 303 -0.09 -30.84 12.78
CA VAL A 303 0.02 -32.07 13.52
C VAL A 303 0.79 -33.15 12.73
N ASP A 304 0.84 -33.03 11.42
CA ASP A 304 1.53 -33.98 10.55
C ASP A 304 2.83 -33.39 9.95
N LYS A 305 3.70 -34.27 9.40
CA LYS A 305 4.99 -33.91 8.79
C LYS A 305 4.89 -33.23 7.41
N ASN A 306 3.70 -32.88 6.95
CA ASN A 306 3.45 -32.40 5.59
C ASN A 306 3.56 -30.85 5.46
N ILE A 307 4.59 -30.26 6.04
CA ILE A 307 4.85 -28.83 5.85
C ILE A 307 5.15 -28.51 4.37
N SER A 308 4.83 -27.29 3.94
CA SER A 308 5.10 -26.80 2.57
C SER A 308 4.27 -27.48 1.48
N LYS A 309 2.98 -27.72 1.75
CA LYS A 309 2.01 -28.27 0.80
C LYS A 309 0.70 -27.46 0.79
N ALA A 310 -0.09 -27.61 -0.28
CA ALA A 310 -1.44 -27.07 -0.38
C ALA A 310 -2.44 -28.22 -0.09
N VAL A 311 -2.69 -28.53 1.19
CA VAL A 311 -3.44 -29.71 1.64
C VAL A 311 -4.46 -29.44 2.74
N SER A 312 -4.50 -28.24 3.31
CA SER A 312 -5.46 -27.91 4.36
C SER A 312 -6.87 -27.66 3.81
N ASN A 313 -7.85 -27.55 4.69
CA ASN A 313 -9.21 -27.17 4.33
C ASN A 313 -9.44 -25.65 4.36
N GLY A 314 -8.37 -24.84 4.28
CA GLY A 314 -8.42 -23.39 4.19
C GLY A 314 -7.52 -22.69 5.19
N CYS A 315 -7.23 -23.29 6.34
CA CYS A 315 -6.33 -22.73 7.33
C CYS A 315 -4.87 -22.72 6.86
N VAL A 316 -4.06 -21.86 7.46
CA VAL A 316 -2.61 -21.81 7.30
C VAL A 316 -1.97 -22.59 8.44
N ARG A 317 -1.37 -23.75 8.14
CA ARG A 317 -0.74 -24.62 9.13
C ARG A 317 0.74 -24.28 9.26
N LEU A 318 1.24 -24.23 10.48
CA LEU A 318 2.59 -23.84 10.83
C LEU A 318 3.25 -24.85 11.76
N GLN A 319 4.57 -24.93 11.77
CA GLN A 319 5.31 -25.55 12.85
C GLN A 319 5.17 -24.73 14.12
N MET A 320 5.41 -25.36 15.28
CA MET A 320 5.13 -24.75 16.58
C MET A 320 5.95 -23.48 16.83
N ASP A 321 7.22 -23.45 16.45
CA ASP A 321 8.10 -22.29 16.57
C ASP A 321 7.55 -21.08 15.81
N ALA A 322 7.10 -21.27 14.59
CA ALA A 322 6.50 -20.25 13.74
C ALA A 322 5.17 -19.75 14.31
N LEU A 323 4.32 -20.67 14.75
CA LEU A 323 3.03 -20.34 15.34
C LEU A 323 3.20 -19.54 16.63
N MET A 324 4.08 -19.98 17.51
CA MET A 324 4.37 -19.30 18.78
C MET A 324 5.04 -17.95 18.56
N TYR A 325 5.89 -17.79 17.53
CA TYR A 325 6.43 -16.48 17.18
C TYR A 325 5.32 -15.50 16.83
N ILE A 326 4.36 -15.89 15.98
CA ILE A 326 3.22 -15.06 15.60
C ILE A 326 2.33 -14.77 16.82
N TYR A 327 2.02 -15.79 17.62
CA TYR A 327 1.17 -15.69 18.79
C TYR A 327 1.71 -14.67 19.82
N LYS A 328 3.04 -14.71 20.09
CA LYS A 328 3.69 -13.83 21.06
C LYS A 328 3.91 -12.40 20.56
N ASN A 329 4.06 -12.20 19.25
CA ASN A 329 4.49 -10.90 18.69
C ASN A 329 3.40 -10.15 17.92
N CYS A 330 2.47 -10.83 17.30
CA CYS A 330 1.49 -10.22 16.40
C CYS A 330 0.12 -10.14 17.10
N PRO A 331 -0.22 -9.03 17.77
CA PRO A 331 -1.46 -8.91 18.52
C PRO A 331 -2.68 -8.82 17.61
N LYS A 332 -3.89 -8.91 18.22
CA LYS A 332 -5.16 -8.65 17.56
C LYS A 332 -5.09 -7.36 16.73
N ARG A 333 -5.76 -7.34 15.57
CA ARG A 333 -5.73 -6.29 14.54
C ARG A 333 -4.41 -6.18 13.75
N THR A 334 -3.45 -7.11 13.96
CA THR A 334 -2.32 -7.24 13.03
C THR A 334 -2.85 -7.63 11.65
N ARG A 335 -2.45 -6.91 10.61
CA ARG A 335 -2.88 -7.15 9.24
C ARG A 335 -2.24 -8.44 8.70
N VAL A 336 -3.07 -9.26 8.03
CA VAL A 336 -2.68 -10.50 7.36
C VAL A 336 -3.03 -10.39 5.88
N VAL A 337 -2.01 -10.40 5.03
CA VAL A 337 -2.16 -10.38 3.56
C VAL A 337 -2.03 -11.80 3.04
N ILE A 338 -3.04 -12.32 2.37
CA ILE A 338 -3.04 -13.64 1.73
C ILE A 338 -2.98 -13.44 0.22
N TYR A 339 -1.83 -13.81 -0.38
CA TYR A 339 -1.58 -13.51 -1.80
C TYR A 339 -0.77 -14.60 -2.53
#